data_0243a6379f0fc3311e77a49c4d23ae23
#
_entry.id   0243a6379f0fc3311e77a49c4d23ae23
#
_cell.length_a   1.000
_cell.length_b   1.000
_cell.length_c   1.000
_cell.angle_alpha   90.00
_cell.angle_beta   90.00
_cell.angle_gamma   90.00
#
_symmetry.space_group_name_H-M   'P 1'
#
loop_
_entity.id
_entity.type
_entity.pdbx_description
1 polymer ?
#
loop_
_entity_poly.entity_id
_entity_poly.type
_entity_poly.pdbx_seq_one_letter_code
_entity_poly.pdbx_strand_id
1 'polypeptide(L)'
;ACWQQPKEWTRITGLCFLDAEGQYHDNGLSRVMAFDKLVNPEQSPFFNWSKPFVQLETTRGCFNTCAFCVSGGEKPVRTLSVEAIRERVRLIHEKGIRNIRVLDRTFNYQSHRAKALFDLFREFPDMRFHLEIHPALLSEELKKELASMPKGLLHLEAGIQSLHEEVLTVSRRAGKLADALEGLRYLCALDNMETHADLIAGLPLYHLSQ
;
A
#
# COMPACT_ATOMS: atom_id res chain seq x y z
N ALA A 1 18.54 10.97 22.03
CA ALA A 1 19.13 11.00 23.35
C ALA A 1 19.90 9.72 23.69
N CYS A 2 19.40 8.50 23.44
CA CYS A 2 20.13 7.25 23.75
C CYS A 2 21.27 6.91 22.79
N TRP A 3 21.40 7.59 21.66
CA TRP A 3 22.41 7.31 20.65
C TRP A 3 23.85 7.40 21.18
N GLN A 4 24.12 8.30 22.11
CA GLN A 4 25.45 8.50 22.72
C GLN A 4 25.72 7.60 23.94
N GLN A 5 24.81 6.69 24.25
CA GLN A 5 24.90 5.80 25.42
C GLN A 5 24.73 4.32 25.01
N PRO A 6 25.79 3.68 24.49
CA PRO A 6 25.71 2.28 23.98
C PRO A 6 25.17 1.28 25.01
N LYS A 7 25.39 1.52 26.29
CA LYS A 7 24.87 0.67 27.39
C LYS A 7 23.33 0.62 27.43
N GLU A 8 22.65 1.64 26.91
CA GLU A 8 21.19 1.70 26.86
C GLU A 8 20.61 1.00 25.61
N TRP A 9 21.44 0.66 24.62
CA TRP A 9 20.96 0.09 23.36
C TRP A 9 20.28 -1.25 23.52
N THR A 10 20.69 -2.07 24.50
CA THR A 10 20.07 -3.36 24.82
C THR A 10 18.62 -3.25 25.28
N ARG A 11 18.20 -2.05 25.71
CA ARG A 11 16.82 -1.77 26.17
C ARG A 11 15.90 -1.23 25.07
N ILE A 12 16.46 -0.93 23.89
CA ILE A 12 15.69 -0.34 22.79
C ILE A 12 15.12 -1.45 21.94
N THR A 13 13.85 -1.78 22.14
CA THR A 13 13.14 -2.77 21.34
C THR A 13 13.19 -2.42 19.85
N GLY A 14 13.51 -3.39 18.99
CA GLY A 14 13.63 -3.20 17.56
C GLY A 14 14.99 -2.68 17.08
N LEU A 15 15.94 -2.44 17.99
CA LEU A 15 17.30 -2.06 17.62
C LEU A 15 18.16 -3.31 17.42
N CYS A 16 18.84 -3.37 16.27
CA CYS A 16 19.92 -4.30 16.01
C CYS A 16 21.24 -3.54 15.99
N PHE A 17 22.27 -4.05 16.64
CA PHE A 17 23.57 -3.39 16.72
C PHE A 17 24.72 -4.39 16.94
N LEU A 18 25.93 -3.93 16.67
CA LEU A 18 27.16 -4.60 17.12
C LEU A 18 27.67 -3.92 18.38
N ASP A 19 28.06 -4.69 19.38
CA ASP A 19 28.75 -4.16 20.56
C ASP A 19 30.24 -3.85 20.29
N ALA A 20 30.95 -3.40 21.31
CA ALA A 20 32.36 -3.05 21.20
C ALA A 20 33.26 -4.26 20.87
N GLU A 21 32.82 -5.46 21.21
CA GLU A 21 33.46 -6.73 20.94
C GLU A 21 33.10 -7.28 19.56
N GLY A 22 32.22 -6.60 18.81
CA GLY A 22 31.74 -7.01 17.47
C GLY A 22 30.65 -8.08 17.50
N GLN A 23 30.05 -8.37 18.67
CA GLN A 23 28.94 -9.30 18.80
C GLN A 23 27.63 -8.64 18.34
N TYR A 24 26.86 -9.37 17.53
CA TYR A 24 25.54 -8.93 17.05
C TYR A 24 24.47 -9.12 18.12
N HIS A 25 23.72 -8.08 18.36
CA HIS A 25 22.55 -8.05 19.23
C HIS A 25 21.29 -7.73 18.43
N ASP A 26 20.21 -8.48 18.67
CA ASP A 26 18.88 -8.26 18.15
C ASP A 26 17.91 -8.13 19.33
N ASN A 27 17.38 -6.93 19.53
CA ASN A 27 16.43 -6.64 20.60
C ASN A 27 14.97 -6.98 20.23
N GLY A 28 14.78 -7.79 19.19
CA GLY A 28 13.48 -8.26 18.73
C GLY A 28 12.70 -7.22 17.92
N LEU A 29 11.45 -7.56 17.61
CA LEU A 29 10.59 -6.71 16.77
C LEU A 29 9.94 -5.60 17.59
N SER A 30 10.06 -4.38 17.11
CA SER A 30 9.25 -3.24 17.57
C SER A 30 8.17 -2.93 16.56
N ARG A 31 6.91 -2.90 17.00
CA ARG A 31 5.78 -2.47 16.17
C ARG A 31 5.23 -1.17 16.68
N VAL A 32 5.29 -0.14 15.86
CA VAL A 32 4.63 1.13 16.17
C VAL A 32 3.13 0.93 16.03
N MET A 33 2.41 0.92 17.14
CA MET A 33 0.95 0.75 17.15
C MET A 33 0.22 2.05 16.79
N ALA A 34 0.73 3.19 17.25
CA ALA A 34 0.18 4.51 16.95
C ALA A 34 0.81 5.07 15.67
N PHE A 35 0.22 4.72 14.54
CA PHE A 35 0.73 5.08 13.20
C PHE A 35 0.70 6.60 12.96
N ASP A 36 -0.28 7.28 13.53
CA ASP A 36 -0.45 8.74 13.52
C ASP A 36 0.64 9.51 14.30
N LYS A 37 1.38 8.82 15.17
CA LYS A 37 2.50 9.42 15.93
C LYS A 37 3.85 9.39 15.19
N LEU A 38 3.90 8.75 14.04
CA LEU A 38 5.10 8.78 13.21
C LEU A 38 5.27 10.15 12.57
N VAL A 39 6.52 10.65 12.61
CA VAL A 39 6.87 11.87 11.88
C VAL A 39 6.71 11.63 10.38
N ASN A 40 6.02 12.54 9.70
CA ASN A 40 5.85 12.47 8.27
C ASN A 40 7.20 12.63 7.55
N PRO A 41 7.55 11.76 6.61
CA PRO A 41 8.82 11.86 5.87
C PRO A 41 9.02 13.22 5.20
N GLU A 42 7.95 13.85 4.75
CA GLU A 42 7.94 15.16 4.08
C GLU A 42 8.41 16.32 4.99
N GLN A 43 8.43 16.11 6.31
CA GLN A 43 8.96 17.08 7.29
C GLN A 43 10.47 16.96 7.48
N SER A 44 11.10 15.93 6.92
CA SER A 44 12.54 15.74 7.00
C SER A 44 13.28 16.77 6.15
N PRO A 45 14.35 17.40 6.64
CA PRO A 45 15.20 18.29 5.84
C PRO A 45 15.93 17.53 4.70
N PHE A 46 15.96 16.19 4.78
CA PHE A 46 16.57 15.32 3.77
C PHE A 46 15.54 14.80 2.75
N PHE A 47 14.27 15.22 2.86
CA PHE A 47 13.26 14.77 1.91
C PHE A 47 13.54 15.32 0.51
N ASN A 48 13.62 14.43 -0.47
CA ASN A 48 13.96 14.81 -1.83
C ASN A 48 12.72 15.23 -2.63
N TRP A 49 12.50 16.54 -2.73
CA TRP A 49 11.39 17.15 -3.46
C TRP A 49 11.60 17.24 -4.98
N SER A 50 12.79 16.88 -5.49
CA SER A 50 13.06 16.91 -6.95
C SER A 50 12.58 15.65 -7.69
N LYS A 51 12.05 14.65 -6.98
CA LYS A 51 11.51 13.43 -7.59
C LYS A 51 10.19 13.72 -8.32
N PRO A 52 9.91 13.00 -9.43
CA PRO A 52 8.67 13.18 -10.20
C PRO A 52 7.41 12.68 -9.47
N PHE A 53 7.57 11.95 -8.39
CA PHE A 53 6.47 11.44 -7.56
C PHE A 53 6.88 11.33 -6.10
N VAL A 54 5.89 11.31 -5.22
CA VAL A 54 6.05 11.01 -3.79
C VAL A 54 5.36 9.69 -3.47
N GLN A 55 5.96 8.91 -2.59
CA GLN A 55 5.35 7.73 -2.00
C GLN A 55 4.60 8.11 -0.72
N LEU A 56 3.33 7.75 -0.64
CA LEU A 56 2.46 8.07 0.48
C LEU A 56 1.86 6.80 1.07
N GLU A 57 2.18 6.51 2.31
CA GLU A 57 1.56 5.41 3.05
C GLU A 57 0.32 5.94 3.77
N THR A 58 -0.87 5.36 3.49
CA THR A 58 -2.11 5.69 4.18
C THR A 58 -2.52 4.58 5.14
N THR A 59 -2.07 3.34 4.86
CA THR A 59 -2.23 2.17 5.74
C THR A 59 -0.92 1.41 5.85
N ARG A 60 -0.70 0.74 6.99
CA ARG A 60 0.42 -0.17 7.20
C ARG A 60 -0.08 -1.52 7.67
N GLY A 61 0.43 -2.58 7.03
CA GLY A 61 0.00 -3.94 7.21
C GLY A 61 -0.90 -4.42 6.08
N CYS A 62 -1.22 -5.71 6.08
CA CYS A 62 -2.10 -6.34 5.09
C CYS A 62 -2.97 -7.40 5.77
N PHE A 63 -4.25 -7.47 5.39
CA PHE A 63 -5.16 -8.49 5.88
C PHE A 63 -4.88 -9.88 5.26
N ASN A 64 -4.29 -9.90 4.06
CA ASN A 64 -3.89 -11.11 3.35
C ASN A 64 -2.67 -11.78 4.01
N THR A 65 -2.54 -13.10 3.78
CA THR A 65 -1.41 -13.91 4.25
C THR A 65 -0.69 -14.59 3.09
N CYS A 66 -0.64 -13.93 1.94
CA CYS A 66 -0.03 -14.48 0.73
C CYS A 66 1.39 -14.97 0.98
N ALA A 67 1.68 -16.22 0.60
CA ALA A 67 2.95 -16.88 0.89
C ALA A 67 4.16 -16.26 0.16
N PHE A 68 3.91 -15.60 -0.95
CA PHE A 68 4.94 -14.92 -1.76
C PHE A 68 5.22 -13.48 -1.33
N CYS A 69 4.41 -12.91 -0.43
CA CYS A 69 4.46 -11.49 -0.10
C CYS A 69 5.19 -11.24 1.23
N VAL A 70 6.20 -10.39 1.21
CA VAL A 70 6.94 -9.99 2.42
C VAL A 70 6.08 -9.25 3.46
N SER A 71 4.97 -8.64 3.03
CA SER A 71 4.00 -7.96 3.90
C SER A 71 2.82 -8.84 4.29
N GLY A 72 2.84 -10.12 3.89
CA GLY A 72 1.76 -11.06 4.19
C GLY A 72 1.61 -11.28 5.69
N GLY A 73 0.37 -11.09 6.20
CA GLY A 73 0.05 -11.35 7.59
C GLY A 73 0.49 -10.28 8.59
N GLU A 74 0.96 -9.13 8.15
CA GLU A 74 1.24 -8.00 9.05
C GLU A 74 -0.07 -7.40 9.58
N LYS A 75 -0.47 -7.84 10.75
CA LYS A 75 -1.73 -7.45 11.43
C LYS A 75 -1.45 -6.82 12.79
N PRO A 76 -2.36 -5.96 13.29
CA PRO A 76 -3.51 -5.38 12.58
C PRO A 76 -3.10 -4.39 11.49
N VAL A 77 -3.97 -4.18 10.49
CA VAL A 77 -3.82 -3.08 9.54
C VAL A 77 -4.05 -1.77 10.29
N ARG A 78 -3.06 -0.89 10.25
CA ARG A 78 -3.09 0.43 10.91
C ARG A 78 -3.34 1.50 9.86
N THR A 79 -4.11 2.52 10.20
CA THR A 79 -4.53 3.54 9.25
C THR A 79 -4.21 4.94 9.77
N LEU A 80 -3.82 5.84 8.88
CA LEU A 80 -3.83 7.27 9.15
C LEU A 80 -5.27 7.81 9.05
N SER A 81 -5.57 8.88 9.76
CA SER A 81 -6.83 9.59 9.55
C SER A 81 -6.87 10.23 8.15
N VAL A 82 -8.07 10.37 7.60
CA VAL A 82 -8.24 11.04 6.29
C VAL A 82 -7.71 12.47 6.35
N GLU A 83 -7.87 13.15 7.49
CA GLU A 83 -7.37 14.51 7.67
C GLU A 83 -5.83 14.59 7.65
N ALA A 84 -5.14 13.68 8.33
CA ALA A 84 -3.68 13.61 8.27
C ALA A 84 -3.18 13.34 6.83
N ILE A 85 -3.90 12.52 6.06
CA ILE A 85 -3.58 12.28 4.66
C ILE A 85 -3.82 13.53 3.83
N ARG A 86 -4.94 14.25 4.04
CA ARG A 86 -5.25 15.51 3.35
C ARG A 86 -4.15 16.56 3.53
N GLU A 87 -3.68 16.74 4.77
CA GLU A 87 -2.58 17.66 5.06
C GLU A 87 -1.30 17.30 4.29
N ARG A 88 -0.96 16.00 4.24
CA ARG A 88 0.21 15.52 3.49
C ARG A 88 0.05 15.73 1.98
N VAL A 89 -1.10 15.38 1.42
CA VAL A 89 -1.40 15.58 -0.01
C VAL A 89 -1.33 17.07 -0.37
N ARG A 90 -1.89 17.95 0.48
CA ARG A 90 -1.80 19.40 0.29
C ARG A 90 -0.36 19.89 0.26
N LEU A 91 0.46 19.47 1.22
CA LEU A 91 1.88 19.84 1.25
C LEU A 91 2.62 19.37 -0.02
N ILE A 92 2.38 18.13 -0.46
CA ILE A 92 2.98 17.56 -1.67
C ILE A 92 2.56 18.37 -2.90
N HIS A 93 1.28 18.73 -3.00
CA HIS A 93 0.72 19.55 -4.07
C HIS A 93 1.33 20.96 -4.09
N GLU A 94 1.46 21.64 -2.93
CA GLU A 94 2.10 22.94 -2.76
C GLU A 94 3.58 22.94 -3.18
N LYS A 95 4.27 21.80 -3.01
CA LYS A 95 5.64 21.60 -3.51
C LYS A 95 5.74 21.36 -5.02
N GLY A 96 4.62 21.40 -5.74
CA GLY A 96 4.57 21.26 -7.19
C GLY A 96 4.56 19.82 -7.69
N ILE A 97 4.52 18.81 -6.82
CA ILE A 97 4.45 17.41 -7.22
C ILE A 97 2.99 17.04 -7.52
N ARG A 98 2.77 16.35 -8.64
CA ARG A 98 1.44 15.98 -9.13
C ARG A 98 1.19 14.47 -9.13
N ASN A 99 2.20 13.67 -8.84
CA ASN A 99 2.06 12.21 -8.84
C ASN A 99 2.33 11.66 -7.43
N ILE A 100 1.36 10.90 -6.91
CA ILE A 100 1.50 10.18 -5.64
C ILE A 100 1.36 8.68 -5.91
N ARG A 101 2.29 7.89 -5.38
CA ARG A 101 2.17 6.44 -5.30
C ARG A 101 1.76 6.07 -3.88
N VAL A 102 0.53 5.60 -3.72
CA VAL A 102 0.04 5.12 -2.43
C VAL A 102 0.60 3.73 -2.19
N LEU A 103 1.27 3.54 -1.04
CA LEU A 103 1.98 2.31 -0.70
C LEU A 103 1.11 1.27 0.03
N ASP A 104 -0.18 1.52 0.10
CA ASP A 104 -1.11 0.61 0.76
C ASP A 104 -1.17 -0.72 0.01
N ARG A 105 -0.92 -1.84 0.71
CA ARG A 105 -0.87 -3.18 0.11
C ARG A 105 -2.20 -3.67 -0.44
N THR A 106 -3.28 -3.06 -0.04
CA THR A 106 -4.63 -3.27 -0.57
C THR A 106 -5.46 -2.03 -0.25
N PHE A 107 -5.47 -1.07 -1.14
CA PHE A 107 -6.15 0.21 -0.92
C PHE A 107 -7.64 0.04 -0.62
N ASN A 108 -8.32 -0.86 -1.31
CA ASN A 108 -9.74 -1.13 -1.17
C ASN A 108 -10.10 -2.18 -0.09
N TYR A 109 -9.20 -2.42 0.87
CA TYR A 109 -9.44 -3.33 1.99
C TYR A 109 -10.70 -2.99 2.79
N GLN A 110 -10.99 -1.71 2.96
CA GLN A 110 -12.20 -1.20 3.61
C GLN A 110 -12.92 -0.24 2.66
N SER A 111 -14.10 -0.62 2.16
CA SER A 111 -14.84 0.15 1.16
C SER A 111 -15.16 1.58 1.62
N HIS A 112 -15.62 1.77 2.87
CA HIS A 112 -15.94 3.10 3.40
C HIS A 112 -14.72 4.02 3.47
N ARG A 113 -13.53 3.46 3.80
CA ARG A 113 -12.29 4.21 3.82
C ARG A 113 -11.82 4.57 2.42
N ALA A 114 -11.85 3.61 1.49
CA ALA A 114 -11.50 3.86 0.09
C ALA A 114 -12.36 4.99 -0.49
N LYS A 115 -13.67 4.98 -0.21
CA LYS A 115 -14.58 6.07 -0.61
C LYS A 115 -14.15 7.42 -0.03
N ALA A 116 -13.88 7.49 1.27
CA ALA A 116 -13.44 8.74 1.92
C ALA A 116 -12.13 9.28 1.32
N LEU A 117 -11.22 8.39 0.89
CA LEU A 117 -9.99 8.79 0.21
C LEU A 117 -10.25 9.19 -1.25
N PHE A 118 -11.19 8.58 -1.97
CA PHE A 118 -11.61 9.06 -3.29
C PHE A 118 -12.19 10.47 -3.22
N ASP A 119 -13.02 10.77 -2.20
CA ASP A 119 -13.56 12.10 -1.98
C ASP A 119 -12.42 13.11 -1.73
N LEU A 120 -11.42 12.74 -0.93
CA LEU A 120 -10.23 13.56 -0.74
C LEU A 120 -9.43 13.76 -2.04
N PHE A 121 -9.23 12.72 -2.84
CA PHE A 121 -8.46 12.85 -4.08
C PHE A 121 -9.13 13.76 -5.11
N ARG A 122 -10.47 13.81 -5.14
CA ARG A 122 -11.24 14.75 -5.97
C ARG A 122 -10.95 16.22 -5.64
N GLU A 123 -10.48 16.52 -4.42
CA GLU A 123 -10.07 17.89 -4.04
C GLU A 123 -8.80 18.35 -4.80
N PHE A 124 -8.07 17.43 -5.43
CA PHE A 124 -6.81 17.66 -6.15
C PHE A 124 -6.89 17.16 -7.59
N PRO A 125 -7.72 17.76 -8.45
CA PRO A 125 -8.03 17.20 -9.78
C PRO A 125 -6.87 17.24 -10.78
N ASP A 126 -5.82 18.02 -10.51
CA ASP A 126 -4.58 18.10 -11.28
C ASP A 126 -3.48 17.13 -10.81
N MET A 127 -3.80 16.27 -9.84
CA MET A 127 -2.91 15.21 -9.36
C MET A 127 -3.24 13.85 -9.99
N ARG A 128 -2.32 12.92 -9.84
CA ARG A 128 -2.50 11.50 -10.20
C ARG A 128 -2.11 10.62 -9.02
N PHE A 129 -3.03 9.70 -8.66
CA PHE A 129 -2.83 8.76 -7.57
C PHE A 129 -2.72 7.33 -8.11
N HIS A 130 -1.57 6.70 -7.86
CA HIS A 130 -1.36 5.29 -8.15
C HIS A 130 -1.77 4.45 -6.93
N LEU A 131 -2.65 3.46 -7.12
CA LEU A 131 -3.24 2.65 -6.07
C LEU A 131 -3.11 1.17 -6.37
N GLU A 132 -2.65 0.39 -5.40
CA GLU A 132 -2.71 -1.08 -5.44
C GLU A 132 -4.07 -1.56 -4.91
N ILE A 133 -4.84 -2.25 -5.73
CA ILE A 133 -6.16 -2.73 -5.36
C ILE A 133 -6.28 -4.25 -5.46
N HIS A 134 -7.19 -4.80 -4.68
CA HIS A 134 -7.59 -6.21 -4.79
C HIS A 134 -8.88 -6.30 -5.61
N PRO A 135 -8.85 -6.80 -6.86
CA PRO A 135 -10.01 -6.72 -7.75
C PRO A 135 -11.20 -7.55 -7.27
N ALA A 136 -10.97 -8.65 -6.52
CA ALA A 136 -12.08 -9.43 -5.92
C ALA A 136 -12.81 -8.71 -4.77
N LEU A 137 -12.32 -7.56 -4.31
CA LEU A 137 -12.95 -6.77 -3.24
C LEU A 137 -13.70 -5.53 -3.76
N LEU A 138 -14.06 -5.50 -5.02
CA LEU A 138 -14.81 -4.40 -5.61
C LEU A 138 -16.30 -4.58 -5.35
N SER A 139 -16.80 -3.91 -4.31
CA SER A 139 -18.25 -3.80 -4.07
C SER A 139 -18.92 -2.95 -5.16
N GLU A 140 -20.22 -3.10 -5.34
CA GLU A 140 -21.01 -2.28 -6.27
C GLU A 140 -20.92 -0.79 -5.96
N GLU A 141 -20.78 -0.43 -4.68
CA GLU A 141 -20.55 0.94 -4.25
C GLU A 141 -19.19 1.46 -4.76
N LEU A 142 -18.12 0.70 -4.56
CA LEU A 142 -16.79 1.07 -5.04
C LEU A 142 -16.71 1.12 -6.58
N LYS A 143 -17.38 0.23 -7.27
CA LYS A 143 -17.50 0.27 -8.73
C LYS A 143 -18.11 1.59 -9.19
N LYS A 144 -19.21 2.05 -8.56
CA LYS A 144 -19.85 3.35 -8.86
C LYS A 144 -18.93 4.53 -8.57
N GLU A 145 -18.24 4.49 -7.43
CA GLU A 145 -17.26 5.55 -7.10
C GLU A 145 -16.15 5.65 -8.14
N LEU A 146 -15.55 4.52 -8.53
CA LEU A 146 -14.50 4.48 -9.54
C LEU A 146 -14.98 5.00 -10.90
N ALA A 147 -16.19 4.61 -11.33
CA ALA A 147 -16.77 5.11 -12.57
C ALA A 147 -17.01 6.63 -12.58
N SER A 148 -17.22 7.24 -11.40
CA SER A 148 -17.43 8.68 -11.26
C SER A 148 -16.16 9.49 -11.03
N MET A 149 -14.98 8.87 -10.97
CA MET A 149 -13.72 9.58 -10.75
C MET A 149 -13.34 10.44 -11.96
N PRO A 150 -12.75 11.62 -11.74
CA PRO A 150 -12.22 12.44 -12.81
C PRO A 150 -11.20 11.68 -13.67
N LYS A 151 -11.27 11.93 -14.99
CA LYS A 151 -10.37 11.26 -15.94
C LYS A 151 -8.90 11.56 -15.64
N GLY A 152 -8.09 10.49 -15.55
CA GLY A 152 -6.65 10.57 -15.32
C GLY A 152 -6.23 10.77 -13.87
N LEU A 153 -7.18 10.95 -12.94
CA LEU A 153 -6.88 11.14 -11.52
C LEU A 153 -6.34 9.86 -10.87
N LEU A 154 -6.83 8.69 -11.28
CA LEU A 154 -6.39 7.40 -10.76
C LEU A 154 -5.60 6.59 -11.79
N HIS A 155 -4.61 5.87 -11.29
CA HIS A 155 -3.93 4.78 -11.96
C HIS A 155 -3.97 3.55 -11.04
N LEU A 156 -4.56 2.46 -11.50
CA LEU A 156 -4.81 1.29 -10.68
C LEU A 156 -3.89 0.14 -11.06
N GLU A 157 -3.32 -0.50 -10.05
CA GLU A 157 -2.59 -1.75 -10.14
C GLU A 157 -3.43 -2.85 -9.51
N ALA A 158 -3.89 -3.80 -10.35
CA ALA A 158 -4.78 -4.88 -9.95
C ALA A 158 -4.01 -6.21 -9.88
N GLY A 159 -3.60 -6.62 -8.69
CA GLY A 159 -2.89 -7.88 -8.50
C GLY A 159 -3.80 -9.09 -8.69
N ILE A 160 -3.68 -9.80 -9.82
CA ILE A 160 -4.35 -11.11 -10.08
C ILE A 160 -3.47 -12.25 -9.59
N GLN A 161 -2.16 -12.15 -9.83
CA GLN A 161 -1.09 -13.05 -9.43
C GLN A 161 -1.06 -14.37 -10.22
N SER A 162 -2.19 -15.05 -10.41
CA SER A 162 -2.31 -16.28 -11.20
C SER A 162 -3.72 -16.41 -11.77
N LEU A 163 -3.82 -17.11 -12.91
CA LEU A 163 -5.09 -17.48 -13.53
C LEU A 163 -5.56 -18.90 -13.11
N HIS A 164 -4.90 -19.50 -12.13
CA HIS A 164 -5.20 -20.83 -11.62
C HIS A 164 -5.63 -20.76 -10.16
N GLU A 165 -6.86 -21.19 -9.87
CA GLU A 165 -7.45 -21.18 -8.54
C GLU A 165 -6.63 -21.97 -7.52
N GLU A 166 -6.08 -23.13 -7.95
CA GLU A 166 -5.22 -23.98 -7.09
C GLU A 166 -3.94 -23.26 -6.67
N VAL A 167 -3.30 -22.53 -7.60
CA VAL A 167 -2.10 -21.71 -7.32
C VAL A 167 -2.39 -20.62 -6.31
N LEU A 168 -3.52 -19.93 -6.46
CA LEU A 168 -3.96 -18.89 -5.54
C LEU A 168 -4.25 -19.45 -4.15
N THR A 169 -4.91 -20.61 -4.08
CA THR A 169 -5.24 -21.31 -2.82
C THR A 169 -3.98 -21.72 -2.07
N VAL A 170 -3.02 -22.40 -2.73
CA VAL A 170 -1.75 -22.79 -2.12
C VAL A 170 -0.93 -21.58 -1.70
N SER A 171 -0.97 -20.53 -2.47
CA SER A 171 -0.34 -19.24 -2.16
C SER A 171 -1.08 -18.44 -1.08
N ARG A 172 -2.17 -18.94 -0.52
CA ARG A 172 -3.00 -18.28 0.51
C ARG A 172 -3.48 -16.88 0.12
N ARG A 173 -3.74 -16.66 -1.15
CA ARG A 173 -4.35 -15.43 -1.66
C ARG A 173 -5.85 -15.44 -1.32
N ALA A 174 -6.36 -14.38 -0.69
CA ALA A 174 -7.78 -14.26 -0.40
C ALA A 174 -8.59 -13.90 -1.66
N GLY A 175 -9.89 -14.24 -1.63
CA GLY A 175 -10.82 -14.02 -2.74
C GLY A 175 -10.81 -15.16 -3.77
N LYS A 176 -11.88 -15.24 -4.57
CA LYS A 176 -12.00 -16.20 -5.65
C LYS A 176 -11.44 -15.62 -6.95
N LEU A 177 -10.85 -16.45 -7.77
CA LEU A 177 -10.35 -16.04 -9.09
C LEU A 177 -11.47 -15.44 -9.96
N ALA A 178 -12.66 -16.04 -9.94
CA ALA A 178 -13.81 -15.55 -10.71
C ALA A 178 -14.17 -14.11 -10.37
N ASP A 179 -14.23 -13.77 -9.06
CA ASP A 179 -14.53 -12.43 -8.58
C ASP A 179 -13.40 -11.45 -8.97
N ALA A 180 -12.14 -11.89 -8.89
CA ALA A 180 -11.00 -11.08 -9.28
C ALA A 180 -11.00 -10.75 -10.77
N LEU A 181 -11.33 -11.74 -11.63
CA LEU A 181 -11.43 -11.54 -13.08
C LEU A 181 -12.64 -10.67 -13.46
N GLU A 182 -13.76 -10.81 -12.76
CA GLU A 182 -14.91 -9.92 -12.96
C GLU A 182 -14.54 -8.48 -12.60
N GLY A 183 -13.94 -8.29 -11.43
CA GLY A 183 -13.46 -6.97 -11.01
C GLY A 183 -12.44 -6.36 -11.98
N LEU A 184 -11.49 -7.15 -12.48
CA LEU A 184 -10.53 -6.68 -13.47
C LEU A 184 -11.22 -6.27 -14.79
N ARG A 185 -12.16 -7.09 -15.31
CA ARG A 185 -12.93 -6.74 -16.51
C ARG A 185 -13.68 -5.42 -16.34
N TYR A 186 -14.29 -5.24 -15.18
CA TYR A 186 -14.95 -3.98 -14.84
C TYR A 186 -13.98 -2.79 -14.92
N LEU A 187 -12.82 -2.90 -14.28
CA LEU A 187 -11.81 -1.82 -14.26
C LEU A 187 -11.29 -1.50 -15.67
N CYS A 188 -11.01 -2.54 -16.47
CA CYS A 188 -10.54 -2.36 -17.86
C CYS A 188 -11.59 -1.76 -18.79
N ALA A 189 -12.88 -1.81 -18.42
CA ALA A 189 -13.96 -1.18 -19.19
C ALA A 189 -14.15 0.32 -18.87
N LEU A 190 -13.51 0.83 -17.83
CA LEU A 190 -13.54 2.25 -17.49
C LEU A 190 -12.55 3.02 -18.38
N ASP A 191 -13.00 4.15 -18.92
CA ASP A 191 -12.19 5.02 -19.79
C ASP A 191 -11.61 6.24 -19.09
N ASN A 192 -11.93 6.39 -17.81
CA ASN A 192 -11.51 7.52 -16.98
C ASN A 192 -10.22 7.27 -16.19
N MET A 193 -9.67 6.04 -16.22
CA MET A 193 -8.44 5.69 -15.51
C MET A 193 -7.62 4.66 -16.27
N GLU A 194 -6.33 4.60 -15.96
CA GLU A 194 -5.46 3.52 -16.44
C GLU A 194 -5.47 2.38 -15.42
N THR A 195 -5.59 1.15 -15.94
CA THR A 195 -5.52 -0.07 -15.11
C THR A 195 -4.53 -1.03 -15.73
N HIS A 196 -3.63 -1.58 -14.91
CA HIS A 196 -2.81 -2.73 -15.27
C HIS A 196 -2.99 -3.86 -14.26
N ALA A 197 -2.68 -5.07 -14.68
CA ALA A 197 -2.78 -6.26 -13.85
C ALA A 197 -1.44 -6.99 -13.79
N ASP A 198 -1.13 -7.54 -12.62
CA ASP A 198 0.10 -8.28 -12.39
C ASP A 198 -0.16 -9.77 -12.27
N LEU A 199 0.74 -10.53 -12.91
CA LEU A 199 0.87 -11.98 -12.77
C LEU A 199 2.26 -12.30 -12.24
N ILE A 200 2.36 -13.34 -11.41
CA ILE A 200 3.63 -13.83 -10.88
C ILE A 200 3.94 -15.18 -11.50
N ALA A 201 5.02 -15.25 -12.26
CA ALA A 201 5.54 -16.52 -12.76
C ALA A 201 6.27 -17.28 -11.66
N GLY A 202 6.17 -18.63 -11.68
CA GLY A 202 6.91 -19.50 -10.77
C GLY A 202 6.30 -19.63 -9.37
N LEU A 203 5.03 -19.28 -9.18
CA LEU A 203 4.30 -19.62 -7.95
C LEU A 203 4.21 -21.16 -7.79
N PRO A 204 4.00 -21.68 -6.54
CA PRO A 204 3.82 -23.11 -6.31
C PRO A 204 2.73 -23.69 -7.23
N LEU A 205 2.96 -24.89 -7.72
CA LEU A 205 2.12 -25.61 -8.70
C LEU A 205 2.06 -24.97 -10.11
N TYR A 206 2.86 -23.92 -10.39
CA TYR A 206 2.92 -23.32 -11.70
C TYR A 206 3.82 -24.15 -12.63
N HIS A 207 3.33 -24.56 -13.80
CA HIS A 207 4.08 -25.29 -14.81
C HIS A 207 4.33 -24.42 -16.04
N LEU A 208 5.50 -24.55 -16.70
CA LEU A 208 5.90 -23.77 -17.86
C LEU A 208 4.95 -23.95 -19.08
N SER A 209 4.13 -25.00 -19.07
CA SER A 209 3.12 -25.28 -20.10
C SER A 209 1.78 -24.57 -19.88
N GLN A 210 1.66 -23.85 -18.82
CA GLN A 210 0.48 -23.06 -18.45
C GLN A 210 0.74 -21.58 -18.64
#